data_61e22ed93f39bea8361f3db997d114a0
#
_entry.id   61e22ed93f39bea8361f3db997d114a0
#
_cell.length_a   1.000
_cell.length_b   1.000
_cell.length_c   1.000
_cell.angle_alpha   90.00
_cell.angle_beta   90.00
_cell.angle_gamma   90.00
#
_symmetry.space_group_name_H-M   'P 1'
#
loop_
_entity.id
_entity.type
_entity.pdbx_description
1 polymer ?
#
loop_
_entity_poly.entity_id
_entity_poly.type
_entity_poly.pdbx_seq_one_letter_code
_entity_poly.pdbx_strand_id
1 'polypeptide(L)'
;GVQTCALPILLDAAQIYDVVSDFVTLRKRGVNYVGLCPFHDDKTPSFYVSPAKGLCKCFACGKGGNAVHFIMEHEQMSYPEALKYLAKKYGIEIKERELSSEEKIAQGERESLFIVNNFARDYFQNILKNHVDGRSIGMAYFRSRGFRDDIIEKFQLGYCTESHDALAQEALKKGYKKDYLVKTGLCYETDDHRLRDRFWGRVIFPVHTLSGKVVAFGGRVLAGATKGVKVKYVNSPESEIYHKSNELYGIYFAKQAIVKQDRCFLVEGYTDVISMHQSGIENVVASSGTALTSGQIRMIHRFTNNMTVLYDGDAAGIKASIRGIDMLLEEGMNVKVCLLPDGDDPDSFARKHNATEFQAFIQENETDFIRFKTNLLLEDAGKDPIKRAELIGNLVQSISIIPEAIVRDVYIKECAQLLHVEDKLLVSEVAKRREKQAEQQAERAERERRS
;
A
#
# COMPACT_ATOMS: atom_id res chain seq x y z
N GLY A 1 24.70 -5.68 -8.44
CA GLY A 1 24.11 -7.02 -8.49
C GLY A 1 25.01 -8.06 -7.87
N VAL A 2 24.44 -8.95 -7.10
CA VAL A 2 25.13 -10.10 -6.51
C VAL A 2 25.59 -11.01 -7.64
N GLN A 3 26.88 -11.37 -7.65
CA GLN A 3 27.40 -12.26 -8.71
C GLN A 3 26.74 -13.64 -8.67
N THR A 4 26.36 -14.13 -9.85
CA THR A 4 25.72 -15.43 -10.07
C THR A 4 26.50 -16.64 -9.54
N CYS A 5 27.78 -16.51 -9.26
CA CYS A 5 28.63 -17.59 -8.76
C CYS A 5 28.35 -17.97 -7.28
N ALA A 6 27.84 -17.04 -6.46
CA ALA A 6 27.55 -17.32 -5.05
C ALA A 6 26.19 -18.02 -4.86
N LEU A 7 25.28 -17.89 -5.82
CA LEU A 7 23.93 -18.44 -5.72
C LEU A 7 23.87 -19.96 -5.57
N PRO A 8 24.62 -20.78 -6.38
CA PRO A 8 24.64 -22.22 -6.21
C PRO A 8 25.15 -22.66 -4.84
N ILE A 9 26.22 -22.01 -4.36
CA ILE A 9 26.83 -22.28 -3.05
C ILE A 9 25.84 -21.95 -1.94
N LEU A 10 25.15 -20.82 -2.07
CA LEU A 10 24.18 -20.37 -1.10
C LEU A 10 22.96 -21.30 -1.05
N LEU A 11 22.44 -21.71 -2.21
CA LEU A 11 21.30 -22.62 -2.28
C LEU A 11 21.66 -24.03 -1.80
N ASP A 12 22.89 -24.47 -1.98
CA ASP A 12 23.40 -25.73 -1.46
C ASP A 12 23.53 -25.70 0.08
N ALA A 13 24.02 -24.59 0.63
CA ALA A 13 24.15 -24.38 2.07
C ALA A 13 22.79 -24.11 2.75
N ALA A 14 21.93 -23.30 2.13
CA ALA A 14 20.63 -22.91 2.63
C ALA A 14 19.59 -23.99 2.34
N GLN A 15 19.63 -25.09 3.08
CA GLN A 15 18.68 -26.19 2.96
C GLN A 15 17.27 -25.71 3.26
N ILE A 16 16.32 -26.01 2.35
CA ILE A 16 14.95 -25.52 2.44
C ILE A 16 14.27 -25.88 3.78
N TYR A 17 14.52 -27.08 4.31
CA TYR A 17 14.00 -27.48 5.61
C TYR A 17 14.47 -26.58 6.73
N ASP A 18 15.78 -26.30 6.80
CA ASP A 18 16.38 -25.49 7.86
C ASP A 18 15.87 -24.05 7.80
N VAL A 19 15.77 -23.50 6.60
CA VAL A 19 15.28 -22.13 6.39
C VAL A 19 13.81 -22.00 6.78
N VAL A 20 12.96 -22.91 6.32
CA VAL A 20 11.51 -22.86 6.62
C VAL A 20 11.22 -23.19 8.07
N SER A 21 11.97 -24.09 8.68
CA SER A 21 11.76 -24.50 10.08
C SER A 21 12.02 -23.39 11.10
N ASP A 22 12.74 -22.35 10.74
CA ASP A 22 12.88 -21.16 11.59
C ASP A 22 11.55 -20.37 11.76
N PHE A 23 10.62 -20.52 10.83
CA PHE A 23 9.38 -19.77 10.78
C PHE A 23 8.12 -20.62 10.89
N VAL A 24 8.21 -21.90 10.52
CA VAL A 24 7.08 -22.84 10.43
C VAL A 24 7.40 -24.11 11.18
N THR A 25 6.50 -24.54 12.05
CA THR A 25 6.60 -25.86 12.70
C THR A 25 6.29 -26.94 11.68
N LEU A 26 7.30 -27.75 11.35
CA LEU A 26 7.22 -28.80 10.34
C LEU A 26 7.16 -30.18 10.97
N ARG A 27 6.30 -31.06 10.43
CA ARG A 27 6.19 -32.48 10.79
C ARG A 27 6.58 -33.34 9.59
N LYS A 28 7.31 -34.41 9.85
CA LYS A 28 7.71 -35.36 8.79
C LYS A 28 6.49 -36.09 8.23
N ARG A 29 6.40 -36.15 6.91
CA ARG A 29 5.38 -36.89 6.16
C ARG A 29 6.02 -37.60 4.97
N GLY A 30 6.40 -38.86 5.18
CA GLY A 30 7.19 -39.60 4.18
C GLY A 30 8.58 -39.01 4.01
N VAL A 31 8.94 -38.66 2.78
CA VAL A 31 10.22 -38.02 2.42
C VAL A 31 10.18 -36.46 2.52
N ASN A 32 9.01 -35.92 2.75
CA ASN A 32 8.77 -34.49 2.85
C ASN A 32 8.38 -34.08 4.28
N TYR A 33 8.22 -32.78 4.47
CA TYR A 33 7.69 -32.20 5.69
C TYR A 33 6.44 -31.37 5.36
N VAL A 34 5.57 -31.21 6.35
CA VAL A 34 4.32 -30.46 6.20
C VAL A 34 4.06 -29.62 7.44
N GLY A 35 3.52 -28.42 7.25
CA GLY A 35 3.12 -27.50 8.30
C GLY A 35 1.98 -26.59 7.87
N LEU A 36 1.59 -25.68 8.76
CA LEU A 36 0.66 -24.62 8.44
C LEU A 36 1.33 -23.59 7.54
N CYS A 37 0.62 -23.11 6.54
CA CYS A 37 1.18 -22.13 5.61
C CYS A 37 1.37 -20.76 6.30
N PRO A 38 2.55 -20.14 6.18
CA PRO A 38 2.79 -18.81 6.76
C PRO A 38 2.23 -17.67 5.89
N PHE A 39 1.70 -17.96 4.69
CA PHE A 39 1.28 -16.97 3.70
C PHE A 39 -0.23 -16.76 3.62
N HIS A 40 -1.03 -17.58 4.30
CA HIS A 40 -2.48 -17.43 4.43
C HIS A 40 -2.96 -18.05 5.74
N ASP A 41 -4.20 -17.78 6.12
CA ASP A 41 -4.81 -18.39 7.32
C ASP A 41 -5.12 -19.87 7.02
N ASP A 42 -4.21 -20.74 7.46
CA ASP A 42 -4.25 -22.19 7.19
C ASP A 42 -4.70 -22.94 8.44
N LYS A 43 -5.84 -23.59 8.35
CA LYS A 43 -6.39 -24.39 9.47
C LYS A 43 -5.95 -25.85 9.41
N THR A 44 -5.50 -26.29 8.24
CA THR A 44 -5.04 -27.67 8.00
C THR A 44 -3.69 -27.62 7.31
N PRO A 45 -2.70 -28.43 7.73
CA PRO A 45 -1.36 -28.38 7.17
C PRO A 45 -1.36 -28.60 5.66
N SER A 46 -1.11 -27.54 4.91
CA SER A 46 -1.09 -27.50 3.44
C SER A 46 0.24 -27.07 2.84
N PHE A 47 1.19 -26.66 3.70
CA PHE A 47 2.51 -26.20 3.29
C PHE A 47 3.52 -27.33 3.33
N TYR A 48 3.98 -27.75 2.16
CA TYR A 48 4.91 -28.86 1.99
C TYR A 48 6.32 -28.35 1.73
N VAL A 49 7.29 -29.03 2.36
CA VAL A 49 8.73 -28.80 2.16
C VAL A 49 9.36 -30.08 1.68
N SER A 50 10.01 -30.03 0.52
CA SER A 50 10.73 -31.16 -0.06
C SER A 50 12.24 -30.92 -0.02
N PRO A 51 12.97 -31.52 0.93
CA PRO A 51 14.42 -31.38 1.01
C PRO A 51 15.12 -31.86 -0.25
N ALA A 52 14.66 -32.96 -0.84
CA ALA A 52 15.25 -33.55 -2.04
C ALA A 52 15.15 -32.62 -3.27
N LYS A 53 14.08 -31.83 -3.35
CA LYS A 53 13.88 -30.88 -4.45
C LYS A 53 14.40 -29.47 -4.12
N GLY A 54 14.73 -29.19 -2.85
CA GLY A 54 15.08 -27.86 -2.39
C GLY A 54 13.95 -26.83 -2.52
N LEU A 55 12.70 -27.27 -2.45
CA LEU A 55 11.52 -26.46 -2.71
C LEU A 55 10.47 -26.62 -1.61
N CYS A 56 9.73 -25.54 -1.39
CA CYS A 56 8.49 -25.55 -0.61
C CYS A 56 7.31 -25.12 -1.48
N LYS A 57 6.10 -25.56 -1.14
CA LYS A 57 4.87 -25.18 -1.81
C LYS A 57 3.66 -25.36 -0.91
N CYS A 58 2.81 -24.35 -0.86
CA CYS A 58 1.47 -24.49 -0.33
C CYS A 58 0.51 -24.99 -1.41
N PHE A 59 -0.20 -26.07 -1.14
CA PHE A 59 -1.19 -26.62 -2.09
C PHE A 59 -2.55 -25.91 -1.99
N ALA A 60 -2.77 -25.10 -0.95
CA ALA A 60 -3.98 -24.30 -0.82
C ALA A 60 -3.85 -22.95 -1.54
N CYS A 61 -2.81 -22.16 -1.24
CA CYS A 61 -2.64 -20.82 -1.84
C CYS A 61 -1.67 -20.78 -3.04
N GLY A 62 -0.98 -21.88 -3.35
CA GLY A 62 -0.06 -21.99 -4.48
C GLY A 62 1.30 -21.34 -4.29
N LYS A 63 1.53 -20.58 -3.21
CA LYS A 63 2.82 -19.93 -2.93
C LYS A 63 3.90 -20.94 -2.60
N GLY A 64 5.12 -20.67 -3.04
CA GLY A 64 6.27 -21.53 -2.79
C GLY A 64 7.47 -21.16 -3.65
N GLY A 65 8.52 -21.95 -3.57
CA GLY A 65 9.77 -21.74 -4.29
C GLY A 65 10.95 -22.32 -3.53
N ASN A 66 12.15 -21.88 -3.86
CA ASN A 66 13.37 -22.24 -3.14
C ASN A 66 13.54 -21.41 -1.85
N ALA A 67 14.63 -21.64 -1.11
CA ALA A 67 14.90 -20.93 0.14
C ALA A 67 14.95 -19.40 -0.03
N VAL A 68 15.51 -18.89 -1.14
CA VAL A 68 15.58 -17.46 -1.42
C VAL A 68 14.17 -16.89 -1.63
N HIS A 69 13.35 -17.55 -2.45
CA HIS A 69 11.97 -17.14 -2.68
C HIS A 69 11.12 -17.18 -1.40
N PHE A 70 11.33 -18.19 -0.55
CA PHE A 70 10.65 -18.25 0.74
C PHE A 70 10.97 -17.05 1.62
N ILE A 71 12.25 -16.68 1.76
CA ILE A 71 12.67 -15.51 2.54
C ILE A 71 12.16 -14.20 1.91
N MET A 72 12.21 -14.07 0.60
CA MET A 72 11.64 -12.89 -0.10
C MET A 72 10.17 -12.70 0.25
N GLU A 73 9.38 -13.76 0.19
CA GLU A 73 7.93 -13.71 0.48
C GLU A 73 7.64 -13.55 1.97
N HIS A 74 8.33 -14.28 2.84
CA HIS A 74 8.07 -14.28 4.27
C HIS A 74 8.55 -13.00 4.96
N GLU A 75 9.78 -12.58 4.69
CA GLU A 75 10.41 -11.41 5.30
C GLU A 75 10.21 -10.11 4.47
N GLN A 76 9.51 -10.21 3.35
CA GLN A 76 9.26 -9.07 2.48
C GLN A 76 10.55 -8.37 2.03
N MET A 77 11.50 -9.17 1.60
CA MET A 77 12.81 -8.72 1.12
C MET A 77 12.89 -8.78 -0.40
N SER A 78 13.69 -7.89 -0.98
CA SER A 78 14.12 -8.02 -2.37
C SER A 78 15.04 -9.24 -2.54
N TYR A 79 15.22 -9.68 -3.78
CA TYR A 79 16.11 -10.80 -4.07
C TYR A 79 17.54 -10.59 -3.53
N PRO A 80 18.20 -9.43 -3.73
CA PRO A 80 19.52 -9.17 -3.14
C PRO A 80 19.53 -9.17 -1.61
N GLU A 81 18.48 -8.64 -0.99
CA GLU A 81 18.35 -8.62 0.47
C GLU A 81 18.18 -10.03 1.04
N ALA A 82 17.37 -10.87 0.40
CA ALA A 82 17.19 -12.26 0.78
C ALA A 82 18.48 -13.07 0.64
N LEU A 83 19.26 -12.84 -0.42
CA LEU A 83 20.60 -13.45 -0.59
C LEU A 83 21.54 -13.05 0.54
N LYS A 84 21.59 -11.77 0.90
CA LYS A 84 22.42 -11.27 2.03
C LYS A 84 21.99 -11.86 3.36
N TYR A 85 20.67 -11.96 3.59
CA TYR A 85 20.12 -12.59 4.80
C TYR A 85 20.58 -14.03 4.95
N LEU A 86 20.42 -14.84 3.92
CA LEU A 86 20.82 -16.25 3.93
C LEU A 86 22.35 -16.40 4.02
N ALA A 87 23.10 -15.58 3.30
CA ALA A 87 24.56 -15.59 3.36
C ALA A 87 25.08 -15.29 4.79
N LYS A 88 24.49 -14.31 5.46
CA LYS A 88 24.81 -14.00 6.85
C LYS A 88 24.47 -15.16 7.77
N LYS A 89 23.31 -15.79 7.60
CA LYS A 89 22.87 -16.93 8.39
C LYS A 89 23.82 -18.12 8.30
N TYR A 90 24.32 -18.42 7.10
CA TYR A 90 25.18 -19.58 6.84
C TYR A 90 26.68 -19.23 6.80
N GLY A 91 27.06 -18.00 7.13
CA GLY A 91 28.47 -17.58 7.16
C GLY A 91 29.14 -17.59 5.78
N ILE A 92 28.36 -17.39 4.71
CA ILE A 92 28.87 -17.35 3.34
C ILE A 92 29.19 -15.93 2.95
N GLU A 93 30.44 -15.72 2.50
CA GLU A 93 30.87 -14.43 1.96
C GLU A 93 30.33 -14.23 0.53
N ILE A 94 29.47 -13.23 0.34
CA ILE A 94 29.05 -12.80 -0.99
C ILE A 94 30.03 -11.74 -1.49
N LYS A 95 30.73 -12.04 -2.56
CA LYS A 95 31.48 -11.02 -3.29
C LYS A 95 30.51 -10.13 -4.04
N GLU A 96 30.30 -8.93 -3.53
CA GLU A 96 29.56 -7.91 -4.28
C GLU A 96 30.41 -7.45 -5.47
N ARG A 97 29.74 -7.21 -6.60
CA ARG A 97 30.38 -6.53 -7.72
C ARG A 97 30.94 -5.21 -7.20
N GLU A 98 32.20 -4.93 -7.47
CA GLU A 98 32.73 -3.60 -7.21
C GLU A 98 31.92 -2.57 -8.00
N LEU A 99 31.22 -1.71 -7.26
CA LEU A 99 30.50 -0.59 -7.82
C LEU A 99 31.49 0.41 -8.42
N SER A 100 31.14 1.04 -9.52
CA SER A 100 31.89 2.19 -10.04
C SER A 100 31.93 3.31 -9.00
N SER A 101 32.86 4.23 -9.14
CA SER A 101 32.96 5.39 -8.26
C SER A 101 31.66 6.22 -8.26
N GLU A 102 31.03 6.35 -9.41
CA GLU A 102 29.75 7.05 -9.57
C GLU A 102 28.59 6.30 -8.89
N GLU A 103 28.53 4.97 -9.03
CA GLU A 103 27.54 4.14 -8.36
C GLU A 103 27.70 4.18 -6.82
N LYS A 104 28.94 4.20 -6.30
CA LYS A 104 29.24 4.33 -4.87
C LYS A 104 28.79 5.69 -4.32
N ILE A 105 29.02 6.77 -5.06
CA ILE A 105 28.59 8.12 -4.70
C ILE A 105 27.08 8.19 -4.67
N ALA A 106 26.39 7.71 -5.70
CA ALA A 106 24.92 7.69 -5.78
C ALA A 106 24.30 6.86 -4.65
N GLN A 107 24.87 5.70 -4.33
CA GLN A 107 24.41 4.88 -3.21
C GLN A 107 24.63 5.59 -1.87
N GLY A 108 25.77 6.25 -1.69
CA GLY A 108 26.07 7.02 -0.49
C GLY A 108 25.13 8.22 -0.31
N GLU A 109 24.78 8.91 -1.37
CA GLU A 109 23.76 9.99 -1.34
C GLU A 109 22.38 9.45 -0.96
N ARG A 110 21.95 8.35 -1.58
CA ARG A 110 20.68 7.71 -1.29
C ARG A 110 20.58 7.28 0.19
N GLU A 111 21.63 6.65 0.72
CA GLU A 111 21.70 6.28 2.15
C GLU A 111 21.64 7.52 3.04
N SER A 112 22.28 8.61 2.67
CA SER A 112 22.25 9.87 3.40
C SER A 112 20.85 10.47 3.49
N LEU A 113 20.02 10.32 2.45
CA LEU A 113 18.62 10.76 2.47
C LEU A 113 17.79 9.95 3.48
N PHE A 114 18.00 8.64 3.57
CA PHE A 114 17.35 7.80 4.60
C PHE A 114 17.78 8.19 6.01
N ILE A 115 19.07 8.47 6.21
CA ILE A 115 19.61 8.88 7.51
C ILE A 115 18.98 10.20 7.97
N VAL A 116 18.86 11.17 7.07
CA VAL A 116 18.22 12.46 7.36
C VAL A 116 16.73 12.28 7.70
N ASN A 117 16.02 11.43 6.98
CA ASN A 117 14.62 11.11 7.30
C ASN A 117 14.48 10.41 8.65
N ASN A 118 15.38 9.50 9.00
CA ASN A 118 15.37 8.88 10.32
C ASN A 118 15.62 9.90 11.43
N PHE A 119 16.57 10.82 11.23
CA PHE A 119 16.79 11.93 12.15
C PHE A 119 15.51 12.78 12.32
N ALA A 120 14.86 13.16 11.24
CA ALA A 120 13.64 13.96 11.28
C ALA A 120 12.49 13.23 11.99
N ARG A 121 12.30 11.93 11.71
CA ARG A 121 11.32 11.09 12.42
C ARG A 121 11.56 11.13 13.93
N ASP A 122 12.78 10.88 14.36
CA ASP A 122 13.14 10.84 15.79
C ASP A 122 12.99 12.24 16.42
N TYR A 123 13.34 13.28 15.69
CA TYR A 123 13.15 14.67 16.10
C TYR A 123 11.66 14.98 16.31
N PHE A 124 10.80 14.69 15.34
CA PHE A 124 9.37 14.95 15.45
C PHE A 124 8.70 14.16 16.57
N GLN A 125 9.10 12.91 16.77
CA GLN A 125 8.64 12.11 17.92
C GLN A 125 9.06 12.71 19.25
N ASN A 126 10.32 13.16 19.36
CA ASN A 126 10.83 13.78 20.57
C ASN A 126 10.09 15.12 20.87
N ILE A 127 9.83 15.92 19.84
CA ILE A 127 9.06 17.16 20.02
C ILE A 127 7.64 16.85 20.52
N LEU A 128 6.98 15.86 19.95
CA LEU A 128 5.64 15.43 20.37
C LEU A 128 5.59 15.05 21.86
N LYS A 129 6.58 14.32 22.33
CA LYS A 129 6.61 13.74 23.69
C LYS A 129 7.13 14.72 24.74
N ASN A 130 8.14 15.52 24.42
CA ASN A 130 8.93 16.23 25.38
C ASN A 130 8.84 17.75 25.28
N HIS A 131 8.51 18.30 24.12
CA HIS A 131 8.34 19.74 23.96
C HIS A 131 6.99 20.21 24.51
N VAL A 132 6.94 21.41 25.09
CA VAL A 132 5.70 21.98 25.67
C VAL A 132 4.57 22.01 24.62
N ASP A 133 4.83 22.57 23.45
CA ASP A 133 3.83 22.65 22.35
C ASP A 133 3.50 21.26 21.79
N GLY A 134 4.46 20.36 21.75
CA GLY A 134 4.23 18.97 21.34
C GLY A 134 3.22 18.27 22.23
N ARG A 135 3.35 18.42 23.53
CA ARG A 135 2.45 17.82 24.53
C ARG A 135 1.09 18.52 24.57
N SER A 136 1.07 19.85 24.53
CA SER A 136 -0.16 20.63 24.67
C SER A 136 -0.98 20.74 23.38
N ILE A 137 -0.35 20.67 22.21
CA ILE A 137 -0.98 20.84 20.90
C ILE A 137 -1.01 19.49 20.13
N GLY A 138 0.15 18.93 19.83
CA GLY A 138 0.27 17.72 19.01
C GLY A 138 -0.35 16.48 19.68
N MET A 139 0.06 16.21 20.91
CA MET A 139 -0.46 15.07 21.66
C MET A 139 -1.96 15.23 21.99
N ALA A 140 -2.40 16.45 22.31
CA ALA A 140 -3.81 16.75 22.53
C ALA A 140 -4.65 16.46 21.28
N TYR A 141 -4.14 16.76 20.09
CA TYR A 141 -4.80 16.42 18.83
C TYR A 141 -4.95 14.91 18.67
N PHE A 142 -3.88 14.13 18.83
CA PHE A 142 -3.95 12.69 18.68
C PHE A 142 -4.87 12.03 19.71
N ARG A 143 -4.86 12.52 20.95
CA ARG A 143 -5.79 12.05 22.00
C ARG A 143 -7.24 12.42 21.71
N SER A 144 -7.49 13.59 21.13
CA SER A 144 -8.83 13.99 20.68
C SER A 144 -9.38 13.08 19.58
N ARG A 145 -8.49 12.47 18.80
CA ARG A 145 -8.80 11.42 17.82
C ARG A 145 -8.95 10.04 18.44
N GLY A 146 -8.77 9.88 19.75
CA GLY A 146 -8.87 8.62 20.44
C GLY A 146 -7.67 7.70 20.24
N PHE A 147 -6.52 8.19 19.75
CA PHE A 147 -5.32 7.39 19.58
C PHE A 147 -4.65 7.09 20.92
N ARG A 148 -4.40 5.79 21.16
CA ARG A 148 -3.64 5.34 22.33
C ARG A 148 -2.14 5.60 22.16
N ASP A 149 -1.43 5.68 23.27
CA ASP A 149 0.01 5.93 23.27
C ASP A 149 0.80 4.84 22.55
N ASP A 150 0.39 3.55 22.65
CA ASP A 150 1.02 2.45 21.92
C ASP A 150 0.88 2.59 20.39
N ILE A 151 -0.24 3.09 19.91
CA ILE A 151 -0.50 3.34 18.48
C ILE A 151 0.28 4.55 17.98
N ILE A 152 0.32 5.62 18.76
CA ILE A 152 1.13 6.81 18.47
C ILE A 152 2.61 6.42 18.32
N GLU A 153 3.11 5.57 19.20
CA GLU A 153 4.48 5.04 19.14
C GLU A 153 4.69 4.13 17.92
N LYS A 154 3.78 3.20 17.68
CA LYS A 154 3.86 2.24 16.57
C LYS A 154 3.94 2.93 15.22
N PHE A 155 3.09 3.92 14.97
CA PHE A 155 3.07 4.69 13.72
C PHE A 155 4.10 5.82 13.71
N GLN A 156 4.86 5.99 14.78
CA GLN A 156 5.93 6.99 14.92
C GLN A 156 5.43 8.41 14.68
N LEU A 157 4.22 8.71 15.16
CA LEU A 157 3.61 10.01 15.01
C LEU A 157 4.43 11.10 15.71
N GLY A 158 4.43 12.29 15.14
CA GLY A 158 5.25 13.39 15.62
C GLY A 158 4.56 14.74 15.56
N TYR A 159 5.30 15.76 15.92
CA TYR A 159 4.88 17.15 15.85
C TYR A 159 6.04 18.05 15.42
N CYS A 160 5.76 18.99 14.54
CA CYS A 160 6.66 20.07 14.15
C CYS A 160 6.11 21.39 14.71
N THR A 161 6.92 22.09 15.49
CA THR A 161 6.50 23.35 16.14
C THR A 161 6.17 24.45 15.13
N GLU A 162 5.56 25.54 15.59
CA GLU A 162 5.25 26.70 14.76
C GLU A 162 6.48 27.51 14.33
N SER A 163 7.65 27.22 14.88
CA SER A 163 8.91 27.79 14.39
C SER A 163 9.16 27.39 12.94
N HIS A 164 9.54 28.38 12.14
CA HIS A 164 9.74 28.17 10.70
C HIS A 164 11.04 27.45 10.33
N ASP A 165 11.95 27.23 11.28
CA ASP A 165 13.30 26.72 11.04
C ASP A 165 13.87 25.86 12.19
N ALA A 166 13.07 25.46 13.15
CA ALA A 166 13.56 24.71 14.31
C ALA A 166 14.19 23.38 13.93
N LEU A 167 13.58 22.61 13.02
CA LEU A 167 14.15 21.37 12.50
C LEU A 167 15.45 21.65 11.73
N ALA A 168 15.44 22.64 10.85
CA ALA A 168 16.60 23.02 10.05
C ALA A 168 17.79 23.36 10.93
N GLN A 169 17.59 24.20 11.95
CA GLN A 169 18.63 24.61 12.88
C GLN A 169 19.22 23.42 13.66
N GLU A 170 18.37 22.54 14.18
CA GLU A 170 18.82 21.36 14.92
C GLU A 170 19.57 20.37 14.03
N ALA A 171 19.10 20.16 12.79
CA ALA A 171 19.77 19.30 11.81
C ALA A 171 21.15 19.84 11.45
N LEU A 172 21.27 21.13 11.15
CA LEU A 172 22.56 21.76 10.83
C LEU A 172 23.51 21.72 12.00
N LYS A 173 23.03 21.95 13.22
CA LYS A 173 23.81 21.87 14.45
C LYS A 173 24.39 20.46 14.65
N LYS A 174 23.66 19.41 14.29
CA LYS A 174 24.10 18.01 14.36
C LYS A 174 24.96 17.56 13.18
N GLY A 175 25.26 18.45 12.23
CA GLY A 175 26.14 18.21 11.11
C GLY A 175 25.47 17.62 9.88
N TYR A 176 24.13 17.58 9.82
CA TYR A 176 23.41 17.20 8.59
C TYR A 176 23.54 18.29 7.54
N LYS A 177 23.72 17.89 6.28
CA LYS A 177 23.90 18.82 5.18
C LYS A 177 22.60 19.45 4.72
N LYS A 178 22.63 20.76 4.44
CA LYS A 178 21.49 21.51 3.86
C LYS A 178 20.91 20.84 2.62
N ASP A 179 21.76 20.37 1.71
CA ASP A 179 21.32 19.73 0.47
C ASP A 179 20.42 18.54 0.70
N TYR A 180 20.68 17.71 1.70
CA TYR A 180 19.87 16.56 2.01
C TYR A 180 18.53 16.92 2.67
N LEU A 181 18.49 18.01 3.44
CA LEU A 181 17.25 18.57 3.98
C LEU A 181 16.31 19.08 2.86
N VAL A 182 16.89 19.67 1.82
CA VAL A 182 16.14 20.15 0.65
C VAL A 182 15.74 18.99 -0.27
N LYS A 183 16.65 18.07 -0.57
CA LYS A 183 16.38 16.89 -1.44
C LYS A 183 15.31 15.97 -0.88
N THR A 184 15.24 15.80 0.43
CA THR A 184 14.16 15.03 1.09
C THR A 184 12.85 15.80 1.19
N GLY A 185 12.86 17.09 0.96
CA GLY A 185 11.70 17.96 1.13
C GLY A 185 11.35 18.28 2.59
N LEU A 186 12.19 17.90 3.55
CA LEU A 186 12.02 18.31 4.96
C LEU A 186 12.07 19.83 5.12
N CYS A 187 12.93 20.46 4.32
CA CYS A 187 13.08 21.89 4.25
C CYS A 187 13.00 22.38 2.79
N TYR A 188 12.79 23.67 2.64
CA TYR A 188 12.92 24.38 1.37
C TYR A 188 13.72 25.65 1.56
N GLU A 189 14.34 26.10 0.49
CA GLU A 189 15.08 27.35 0.47
C GLU A 189 14.21 28.47 -0.07
N THR A 190 14.18 29.58 0.63
CA THR A 190 13.47 30.80 0.21
C THR A 190 14.33 31.62 -0.76
N ASP A 191 13.74 32.62 -1.44
CA ASP A 191 14.43 33.49 -2.41
C ASP A 191 15.63 34.24 -1.79
N ASP A 192 15.56 34.48 -0.49
CA ASP A 192 16.65 35.09 0.29
C ASP A 192 17.65 34.08 0.88
N HIS A 193 17.67 32.85 0.32
CA HIS A 193 18.57 31.74 0.69
C HIS A 193 18.45 31.24 2.14
N ARG A 194 17.31 31.50 2.78
CA ARG A 194 17.03 30.95 4.11
C ARG A 194 16.40 29.55 4.01
N LEU A 195 16.82 28.68 4.90
CA LEU A 195 16.25 27.37 5.02
C LEU A 195 15.01 27.41 5.93
N ARG A 196 13.90 26.83 5.47
CA ARG A 196 12.62 26.79 6.19
C ARG A 196 12.09 25.38 6.29
N ASP A 197 11.48 25.08 7.43
CA ASP A 197 10.82 23.80 7.68
C ASP A 197 9.54 23.70 6.84
N ARG A 198 9.37 22.58 6.13
CA ARG A 198 8.16 22.35 5.32
C ARG A 198 6.93 22.11 6.17
N PHE A 199 7.10 21.44 7.31
CA PHE A 199 6.00 20.93 8.14
C PHE A 199 5.72 21.77 9.39
N TRP A 200 6.19 22.98 9.47
CA TRP A 200 6.00 23.83 10.64
C TRP A 200 4.51 23.94 11.07
N GLY A 201 4.25 23.87 12.36
CA GLY A 201 2.90 23.95 12.94
C GLY A 201 2.00 22.76 12.64
N ARG A 202 2.56 21.57 12.35
CA ARG A 202 1.80 20.41 11.91
C ARG A 202 2.09 19.17 12.75
N VAL A 203 1.06 18.34 12.93
CA VAL A 203 1.26 16.96 13.36
C VAL A 203 1.78 16.15 12.18
N ILE A 204 2.65 15.17 12.47
CA ILE A 204 3.47 14.48 11.48
C ILE A 204 3.10 13.01 11.42
N PHE A 205 2.91 12.52 10.19
CA PHE A 205 2.67 11.13 9.84
C PHE A 205 3.83 10.64 8.97
N PRO A 206 4.78 9.85 9.52
CA PRO A 206 5.85 9.27 8.71
C PRO A 206 5.30 8.25 7.70
N VAL A 207 5.80 8.30 6.48
CA VAL A 207 5.47 7.35 5.41
C VAL A 207 6.57 6.31 5.34
N HIS A 208 6.20 5.04 5.52
CA HIS A 208 7.12 3.90 5.50
C HIS A 208 7.05 3.16 4.18
N THR A 209 8.19 2.69 3.70
CA THR A 209 8.26 1.69 2.63
C THR A 209 7.72 0.35 3.12
N LEU A 210 7.56 -0.57 2.21
CA LEU A 210 7.19 -1.95 2.53
C LEU A 210 8.14 -2.62 3.54
N SER A 211 9.41 -2.26 3.53
CA SER A 211 10.43 -2.75 4.47
C SER A 211 10.54 -1.95 5.77
N GLY A 212 9.76 -0.90 5.94
CA GLY A 212 9.72 -0.08 7.15
C GLY A 212 10.67 1.11 7.18
N LYS A 213 11.30 1.46 6.07
CA LYS A 213 12.15 2.66 5.96
C LYS A 213 11.28 3.90 5.80
N VAL A 214 11.61 4.98 6.52
CA VAL A 214 10.91 6.25 6.39
C VAL A 214 11.41 7.01 5.16
N VAL A 215 10.53 7.23 4.20
CA VAL A 215 10.87 7.88 2.91
C VAL A 215 10.25 9.26 2.76
N ALA A 216 9.22 9.56 3.52
CA ALA A 216 8.48 10.80 3.42
C ALA A 216 7.68 11.08 4.70
N PHE A 217 7.05 12.24 4.72
CA PHE A 217 6.16 12.66 5.80
C PHE A 217 4.90 13.31 5.24
N GLY A 218 3.79 13.10 5.94
CA GLY A 218 2.59 13.91 5.81
C GLY A 218 2.45 14.82 7.01
N GLY A 219 2.00 16.04 6.82
CA GLY A 219 1.79 17.00 7.89
C GLY A 219 0.39 17.61 7.84
N ARG A 220 -0.36 17.56 8.94
CA ARG A 220 -1.68 18.16 9.07
C ARG A 220 -1.62 19.39 9.95
N VAL A 221 -2.07 20.52 9.41
CA VAL A 221 -2.23 21.75 10.20
C VAL A 221 -3.40 21.62 11.15
N LEU A 222 -3.25 22.14 12.37
CA LEU A 222 -4.29 22.12 13.39
C LEU A 222 -5.10 23.42 13.35
N ALA A 223 -6.41 23.32 13.55
CA ALA A 223 -7.28 24.49 13.59
C ALA A 223 -6.88 25.41 14.75
N GLY A 224 -6.66 26.68 14.45
CA GLY A 224 -6.25 27.71 15.42
C GLY A 224 -4.74 28.00 15.48
N ALA A 225 -3.89 27.10 15.01
CA ALA A 225 -2.43 27.29 15.07
C ALA A 225 -1.87 28.22 13.99
N THR A 226 -2.61 28.42 12.88
CA THR A 226 -2.08 29.16 11.72
C THR A 226 -3.17 30.01 11.04
N LYS A 227 -3.28 31.26 11.44
CA LYS A 227 -4.06 32.23 10.67
C LYS A 227 -3.44 32.36 9.27
N GLY A 228 -4.20 32.00 8.23
CA GLY A 228 -3.82 32.18 6.83
C GLY A 228 -3.30 30.95 6.09
N VAL A 229 -3.12 29.78 6.73
CA VAL A 229 -2.75 28.54 6.04
C VAL A 229 -3.98 27.91 5.37
N LYS A 230 -4.01 27.91 4.05
CA LYS A 230 -5.12 27.40 3.24
C LYS A 230 -5.09 25.87 3.05
N VAL A 231 -3.93 25.23 3.21
CA VAL A 231 -3.73 23.81 2.90
C VAL A 231 -3.72 22.98 4.17
N LYS A 232 -4.74 22.13 4.32
CA LYS A 232 -4.92 21.28 5.51
C LYS A 232 -3.79 20.24 5.63
N TYR A 233 -3.44 19.57 4.55
CA TYR A 233 -2.37 18.57 4.50
C TYR A 233 -1.25 19.00 3.56
N VAL A 234 -0.01 18.79 3.99
CA VAL A 234 1.19 18.93 3.17
C VAL A 234 1.94 17.59 3.21
N ASN A 235 2.36 17.13 2.05
CA ASN A 235 3.16 15.90 1.93
C ASN A 235 4.57 16.26 1.46
N SER A 236 5.53 15.36 1.72
CA SER A 236 6.85 15.45 1.11
C SER A 236 6.73 15.47 -0.42
N PRO A 237 7.57 16.24 -1.11
CA PRO A 237 7.66 16.19 -2.55
C PRO A 237 8.31 14.88 -3.02
N GLU A 238 8.24 14.61 -4.32
CA GLU A 238 9.02 13.54 -4.96
C GLU A 238 10.51 13.71 -4.65
N SER A 239 11.21 12.60 -4.43
CA SER A 239 12.65 12.58 -4.21
C SER A 239 13.27 11.32 -4.79
N GLU A 240 14.59 11.17 -4.69
CA GLU A 240 15.27 9.95 -5.14
C GLU A 240 14.85 8.70 -4.36
N ILE A 241 14.35 8.87 -3.14
CA ILE A 241 13.89 7.75 -2.28
C ILE A 241 12.39 7.68 -2.12
N TYR A 242 11.64 8.66 -2.61
CA TYR A 242 10.19 8.73 -2.47
C TYR A 242 9.50 9.03 -3.79
N HIS A 243 8.70 8.07 -4.23
CA HIS A 243 7.80 8.19 -5.37
C HIS A 243 6.38 7.92 -4.89
N LYS A 244 5.54 8.95 -4.86
CA LYS A 244 4.14 8.86 -4.38
C LYS A 244 3.36 7.75 -5.09
N SER A 245 3.63 7.56 -6.37
CA SER A 245 3.00 6.53 -7.19
C SER A 245 3.33 5.09 -6.79
N ASN A 246 4.35 4.88 -5.97
CA ASN A 246 4.84 3.57 -5.56
C ASN A 246 4.75 3.33 -4.05
N GLU A 247 4.11 4.23 -3.31
CA GLU A 247 3.99 4.12 -1.86
C GLU A 247 2.51 4.12 -1.42
N LEU A 248 2.22 3.31 -0.42
CA LEU A 248 0.92 3.27 0.24
C LEU A 248 1.09 3.49 1.73
N TYR A 249 0.36 4.44 2.29
CA TYR A 249 0.42 4.68 3.71
C TYR A 249 -0.12 3.48 4.50
N GLY A 250 0.65 3.04 5.47
CA GLY A 250 0.29 1.94 6.36
C GLY A 250 0.64 0.54 5.85
N ILE A 251 1.15 0.39 4.62
CA ILE A 251 1.45 -0.94 4.05
C ILE A 251 2.44 -1.75 4.90
N TYR A 252 3.44 -1.12 5.47
CA TYR A 252 4.40 -1.78 6.36
C TYR A 252 3.72 -2.45 7.54
N PHE A 253 2.75 -1.78 8.16
CA PHE A 253 2.01 -2.28 9.30
C PHE A 253 0.89 -3.26 8.91
N ALA A 254 0.42 -3.18 7.66
CA ALA A 254 -0.73 -3.94 7.18
C ALA A 254 -0.35 -5.27 6.50
N LYS A 255 0.85 -5.40 5.95
CA LYS A 255 1.22 -6.50 5.04
C LYS A 255 0.97 -7.90 5.60
N GLN A 256 1.31 -8.16 6.86
CA GLN A 256 1.07 -9.45 7.49
C GLN A 256 -0.42 -9.75 7.66
N ALA A 257 -1.19 -8.77 8.10
CA ALA A 257 -2.64 -8.90 8.23
C ALA A 257 -3.32 -9.06 6.88
N ILE A 258 -2.85 -8.39 5.82
CA ILE A 258 -3.35 -8.58 4.45
C ILE A 258 -3.16 -10.02 4.00
N VAL A 259 -1.98 -10.59 4.19
CA VAL A 259 -1.69 -11.98 3.85
C VAL A 259 -2.56 -12.93 4.66
N LYS A 260 -2.63 -12.73 5.97
CA LYS A 260 -3.39 -13.58 6.89
C LYS A 260 -4.88 -13.59 6.61
N GLN A 261 -5.46 -12.42 6.33
CA GLN A 261 -6.88 -12.24 6.05
C GLN A 261 -7.24 -12.47 4.58
N ASP A 262 -6.22 -12.57 3.70
CA ASP A 262 -6.37 -12.59 2.24
C ASP A 262 -7.27 -11.46 1.74
N ARG A 263 -7.07 -10.26 2.28
CA ARG A 263 -7.90 -9.10 2.01
C ARG A 263 -7.19 -7.82 2.39
N CYS A 264 -7.35 -6.77 1.59
CA CYS A 264 -6.87 -5.42 1.88
C CYS A 264 -8.03 -4.44 1.86
N PHE A 265 -8.11 -3.58 2.87
CA PHE A 265 -8.98 -2.42 2.90
C PHE A 265 -8.25 -1.20 2.39
N LEU A 266 -8.89 -0.45 1.49
CA LEU A 266 -8.41 0.83 0.98
C LEU A 266 -9.25 1.96 1.55
N VAL A 267 -8.60 2.93 2.16
CA VAL A 267 -9.19 4.17 2.68
C VAL A 267 -8.45 5.39 2.12
N GLU A 268 -8.90 6.59 2.42
CA GLU A 268 -8.33 7.81 1.85
C GLU A 268 -7.17 8.41 2.65
N GLY A 269 -7.29 8.45 3.98
CA GLY A 269 -6.44 9.27 4.84
C GLY A 269 -5.61 8.51 5.87
N TYR A 270 -4.63 9.22 6.41
CA TYR A 270 -3.73 8.72 7.47
C TYR A 270 -4.48 8.31 8.74
N THR A 271 -5.39 9.16 9.19
CA THR A 271 -6.17 8.91 10.41
C THR A 271 -7.12 7.74 10.28
N ASP A 272 -7.65 7.50 9.08
CA ASP A 272 -8.50 6.34 8.78
C ASP A 272 -7.73 5.02 8.98
N VAL A 273 -6.50 4.95 8.45
CA VAL A 273 -5.62 3.78 8.64
C VAL A 273 -5.32 3.55 10.11
N ILE A 274 -4.93 4.59 10.82
CA ILE A 274 -4.51 4.48 12.23
C ILE A 274 -5.68 4.06 13.11
N SER A 275 -6.86 4.67 12.92
CA SER A 275 -8.07 4.34 13.69
C SER A 275 -8.54 2.91 13.44
N MET A 276 -8.56 2.46 12.19
CA MET A 276 -8.91 1.08 11.85
C MET A 276 -7.91 0.08 12.44
N HIS A 277 -6.61 0.36 12.29
CA HIS A 277 -5.56 -0.46 12.87
C HIS A 277 -5.71 -0.59 14.39
N GLN A 278 -5.92 0.52 15.09
CA GLN A 278 -6.15 0.54 16.53
C GLN A 278 -7.39 -0.28 16.95
N SER A 279 -8.44 -0.25 16.14
CA SER A 279 -9.65 -1.01 16.39
C SER A 279 -9.52 -2.52 16.11
N GLY A 280 -8.37 -2.97 15.59
CA GLY A 280 -8.09 -4.38 15.28
C GLY A 280 -8.25 -4.75 13.80
N ILE A 281 -8.60 -3.79 12.93
CA ILE A 281 -8.62 -3.98 11.48
C ILE A 281 -7.28 -3.50 10.91
N GLU A 282 -6.29 -4.37 10.92
CA GLU A 282 -4.90 -4.02 10.63
C GLU A 282 -4.54 -4.09 9.14
N ASN A 283 -5.34 -4.80 8.34
CA ASN A 283 -5.15 -4.99 6.90
C ASN A 283 -5.67 -3.80 6.07
N VAL A 284 -5.27 -2.59 6.45
CA VAL A 284 -5.75 -1.33 5.87
C VAL A 284 -4.60 -0.45 5.40
N VAL A 285 -4.78 0.14 4.22
CA VAL A 285 -3.84 1.08 3.58
C VAL A 285 -4.58 2.29 3.03
N ALA A 286 -3.86 3.38 2.82
CA ALA A 286 -4.41 4.59 2.22
C ALA A 286 -3.60 5.07 1.02
N SER A 287 -4.31 5.62 0.04
CA SER A 287 -3.72 6.31 -1.12
C SER A 287 -3.25 7.74 -0.82
N SER A 288 -3.58 8.27 0.36
CA SER A 288 -3.15 9.58 0.87
C SER A 288 -3.56 10.78 -0.01
N GLY A 289 -4.82 10.79 -0.44
CA GLY A 289 -5.42 11.89 -1.18
C GLY A 289 -5.05 11.98 -2.66
N THR A 290 -4.44 10.94 -3.21
CA THR A 290 -4.16 10.80 -4.64
C THR A 290 -4.98 9.69 -5.26
N ALA A 291 -5.23 9.76 -6.58
CA ALA A 291 -5.81 8.65 -7.31
C ALA A 291 -4.88 7.42 -7.21
N LEU A 292 -5.47 6.24 -7.07
CA LEU A 292 -4.73 4.99 -7.01
C LEU A 292 -3.94 4.75 -8.30
N THR A 293 -2.68 4.36 -8.19
CA THR A 293 -1.78 4.12 -9.32
C THR A 293 -1.60 2.62 -9.58
N SER A 294 -1.16 2.28 -10.80
CA SER A 294 -0.81 0.90 -11.14
C SER A 294 0.30 0.33 -10.23
N GLY A 295 1.26 1.15 -9.84
CA GLY A 295 2.34 0.75 -8.92
C GLY A 295 1.81 0.40 -7.53
N GLN A 296 0.90 1.20 -6.99
CA GLN A 296 0.24 0.95 -5.71
C GLN A 296 -0.62 -0.31 -5.75
N ILE A 297 -1.37 -0.53 -6.83
CA ILE A 297 -2.20 -1.73 -7.01
C ILE A 297 -1.32 -2.99 -7.06
N ARG A 298 -0.24 -2.96 -7.82
CA ARG A 298 0.70 -4.10 -7.89
C ARG A 298 1.34 -4.41 -6.54
N MET A 299 1.61 -3.40 -5.73
CA MET A 299 2.11 -3.58 -4.36
C MET A 299 1.13 -4.39 -3.50
N ILE A 300 -0.15 -4.08 -3.56
CA ILE A 300 -1.20 -4.82 -2.84
C ILE A 300 -1.39 -6.22 -3.44
N HIS A 301 -1.39 -6.31 -4.77
CA HIS A 301 -1.60 -7.56 -5.50
C HIS A 301 -0.55 -8.64 -5.18
N ARG A 302 0.62 -8.23 -4.73
CA ARG A 302 1.66 -9.16 -4.22
C ARG A 302 1.22 -9.95 -2.99
N PHE A 303 0.26 -9.43 -2.21
CA PHE A 303 -0.19 -10.02 -0.95
C PHE A 303 -1.58 -10.65 -1.03
N THR A 304 -2.46 -10.09 -1.84
CA THR A 304 -3.84 -10.55 -1.97
C THR A 304 -4.42 -10.17 -3.33
N ASN A 305 -5.43 -10.92 -3.78
CA ASN A 305 -6.25 -10.56 -4.93
C ASN A 305 -7.54 -9.83 -4.53
N ASN A 306 -7.80 -9.69 -3.22
CA ASN A 306 -9.08 -9.20 -2.72
C ASN A 306 -8.93 -7.82 -2.10
N MET A 307 -9.68 -6.86 -2.62
CA MET A 307 -9.71 -5.49 -2.13
C MET A 307 -11.12 -5.07 -1.77
N THR A 308 -11.28 -4.40 -0.65
CA THR A 308 -12.50 -3.69 -0.30
C THR A 308 -12.20 -2.21 -0.12
N VAL A 309 -12.88 -1.38 -0.89
CA VAL A 309 -12.75 0.07 -0.80
C VAL A 309 -13.83 0.62 0.13
N LEU A 310 -13.42 1.34 1.15
CA LEU A 310 -14.33 2.01 2.08
C LEU A 310 -14.49 3.46 1.66
N TYR A 311 -15.74 3.86 1.43
CA TYR A 311 -16.08 5.23 1.07
C TYR A 311 -16.85 5.91 2.18
N ASP A 312 -16.60 7.20 2.32
CA ASP A 312 -17.46 8.11 3.08
C ASP A 312 -18.85 8.13 2.44
N GLY A 313 -19.89 8.38 3.23
CA GLY A 313 -21.28 8.41 2.74
C GLY A 313 -21.62 9.56 1.79
N ASP A 314 -20.65 10.27 1.22
CA ASP A 314 -20.85 11.38 0.28
C ASP A 314 -21.02 10.87 -1.17
N ALA A 315 -22.22 11.00 -1.70
CA ALA A 315 -22.58 10.57 -3.07
C ALA A 315 -21.73 11.23 -4.18
N ALA A 316 -21.28 12.46 -3.99
CA ALA A 316 -20.45 13.16 -4.99
C ALA A 316 -19.03 12.60 -5.03
N GLY A 317 -18.45 12.30 -3.86
CA GLY A 317 -17.14 11.66 -3.74
C GLY A 317 -17.13 10.25 -4.33
N ILE A 318 -18.21 9.49 -4.16
CA ILE A 318 -18.37 8.13 -4.68
C ILE A 318 -18.28 8.11 -6.21
N LYS A 319 -19.00 8.98 -6.89
CA LYS A 319 -18.99 9.05 -8.37
C LYS A 319 -17.63 9.38 -8.95
N ALA A 320 -16.89 10.27 -8.28
CA ALA A 320 -15.52 10.61 -8.68
C ALA A 320 -14.56 9.44 -8.48
N SER A 321 -14.73 8.68 -7.41
CA SER A 321 -13.86 7.57 -7.02
C SER A 321 -14.04 6.31 -7.87
N ILE A 322 -15.24 6.07 -8.39
CA ILE A 322 -15.58 4.90 -9.24
C ILE A 322 -14.65 4.79 -10.45
N ARG A 323 -14.24 5.92 -11.02
CA ARG A 323 -13.34 5.93 -12.20
C ARG A 323 -11.97 5.30 -11.93
N GLY A 324 -11.47 5.42 -10.69
CA GLY A 324 -10.16 4.87 -10.30
C GLY A 324 -10.17 3.34 -10.06
N ILE A 325 -11.34 2.77 -9.82
CA ILE A 325 -11.46 1.34 -9.48
C ILE A 325 -11.31 0.43 -10.69
N ASP A 326 -11.59 0.92 -11.89
CA ASP A 326 -11.38 0.14 -13.12
C ASP A 326 -9.92 -0.34 -13.25
N MET A 327 -8.96 0.41 -12.75
CA MET A 327 -7.55 0.00 -12.71
C MET A 327 -7.31 -1.26 -11.85
N LEU A 328 -8.06 -1.43 -10.77
CA LEU A 328 -8.00 -2.63 -9.92
C LEU A 328 -8.53 -3.85 -10.68
N LEU A 329 -9.61 -3.68 -11.42
CA LEU A 329 -10.16 -4.75 -12.25
C LEU A 329 -9.20 -5.16 -13.38
N GLU A 330 -8.54 -4.19 -14.01
CA GLU A 330 -7.54 -4.43 -15.06
C GLU A 330 -6.34 -5.25 -14.55
N GLU A 331 -5.92 -5.02 -13.32
CA GLU A 331 -4.87 -5.79 -12.65
C GLU A 331 -5.34 -7.16 -12.13
N GLY A 332 -6.59 -7.54 -12.36
CA GLY A 332 -7.15 -8.83 -11.98
C GLY A 332 -7.58 -8.94 -10.51
N MET A 333 -7.77 -7.81 -9.84
CA MET A 333 -8.23 -7.78 -8.46
C MET A 333 -9.74 -8.04 -8.36
N ASN A 334 -10.13 -8.72 -7.27
CA ASN A 334 -11.53 -8.82 -6.85
C ASN A 334 -11.86 -7.60 -5.99
N VAL A 335 -12.82 -6.78 -6.41
CA VAL A 335 -13.09 -5.50 -5.75
C VAL A 335 -14.49 -5.49 -5.16
N LYS A 336 -14.57 -5.19 -3.87
CA LYS A 336 -15.81 -4.89 -3.15
C LYS A 336 -15.78 -3.43 -2.70
N VAL A 337 -16.97 -2.89 -2.50
CA VAL A 337 -17.19 -1.53 -2.02
C VAL A 337 -18.05 -1.58 -0.77
N CYS A 338 -17.71 -0.80 0.23
CA CYS A 338 -18.52 -0.60 1.40
C CYS A 338 -18.71 0.90 1.63
N LEU A 339 -19.97 1.34 1.68
CA LEU A 339 -20.33 2.70 2.04
C LEU A 339 -20.53 2.79 3.54
N LEU A 340 -19.89 3.76 4.18
CA LEU A 340 -20.16 4.08 5.57
C LEU A 340 -21.45 4.91 5.71
N PRO A 341 -22.08 4.94 6.89
CA PRO A 341 -23.24 5.78 7.14
C PRO A 341 -22.95 7.25 6.89
N ASP A 342 -23.99 8.03 6.53
CA ASP A 342 -23.88 9.47 6.31
C ASP A 342 -23.20 10.19 7.47
N GLY A 343 -22.21 11.02 7.15
CA GLY A 343 -21.43 11.79 8.10
C GLY A 343 -20.28 11.02 8.77
N ASP A 344 -20.08 9.74 8.45
CA ASP A 344 -18.95 8.96 8.93
C ASP A 344 -17.90 8.74 7.83
N ASP A 345 -16.65 8.94 8.22
CA ASP A 345 -15.48 8.40 7.58
C ASP A 345 -14.98 7.16 8.36
N PRO A 346 -14.01 6.39 7.87
CA PRO A 346 -13.48 5.22 8.60
C PRO A 346 -12.93 5.58 9.98
N ASP A 347 -12.33 6.74 10.17
CA ASP A 347 -11.83 7.22 11.45
C ASP A 347 -12.97 7.44 12.45
N SER A 348 -13.99 8.22 12.10
CA SER A 348 -15.13 8.47 12.99
C SER A 348 -15.93 7.20 13.30
N PHE A 349 -16.10 6.33 12.30
CA PHE A 349 -16.80 5.06 12.48
C PHE A 349 -16.03 4.12 13.42
N ALA A 350 -14.71 4.02 13.27
CA ALA A 350 -13.86 3.22 14.15
C ALA A 350 -13.86 3.72 15.59
N ARG A 351 -14.03 5.03 15.82
CA ARG A 351 -14.14 5.59 17.17
C ARG A 351 -15.50 5.32 17.86
N LYS A 352 -16.56 5.14 17.08
CA LYS A 352 -17.92 4.87 17.58
C LYS A 352 -18.18 3.37 17.81
N HIS A 353 -17.43 2.48 17.15
CA HIS A 353 -17.66 1.05 17.14
C HIS A 353 -16.37 0.28 17.47
N ASN A 354 -16.53 -0.89 18.08
CA ASN A 354 -15.41 -1.81 18.28
C ASN A 354 -15.09 -2.59 16.98
N ALA A 355 -13.98 -3.33 16.97
CA ALA A 355 -13.55 -4.09 15.80
C ALA A 355 -14.60 -5.09 15.31
N THR A 356 -15.26 -5.79 16.22
CA THR A 356 -16.29 -6.79 15.87
C THR A 356 -17.49 -6.13 15.19
N GLU A 357 -17.95 -5.01 15.73
CA GLU A 357 -19.07 -4.23 15.15
C GLU A 357 -18.69 -3.65 13.77
N PHE A 358 -17.47 -3.14 13.64
CA PHE A 358 -16.99 -2.59 12.37
C PHE A 358 -16.87 -3.69 11.31
N GLN A 359 -16.31 -4.84 11.64
CA GLN A 359 -16.19 -5.97 10.72
C GLN A 359 -17.55 -6.54 10.34
N ALA A 360 -18.49 -6.64 11.28
CA ALA A 360 -19.87 -7.06 11.00
C ALA A 360 -20.56 -6.08 10.05
N PHE A 361 -20.39 -4.77 10.26
CA PHE A 361 -20.94 -3.74 9.37
C PHE A 361 -20.39 -3.90 7.94
N ILE A 362 -19.09 -4.09 7.78
CA ILE A 362 -18.47 -4.30 6.47
C ILE A 362 -19.05 -5.54 5.81
N GLN A 363 -19.12 -6.66 6.51
CA GLN A 363 -19.62 -7.92 5.98
C GLN A 363 -21.08 -7.82 5.51
N GLU A 364 -21.92 -7.09 6.23
CA GLU A 364 -23.34 -6.89 5.90
C GLU A 364 -23.56 -5.89 4.77
N ASN A 365 -22.68 -4.90 4.62
CA ASN A 365 -22.88 -3.76 3.71
C ASN A 365 -21.93 -3.72 2.53
N GLU A 366 -20.91 -4.59 2.48
CA GLU A 366 -20.04 -4.67 1.31
C GLU A 366 -20.76 -5.28 0.13
N THR A 367 -20.49 -4.73 -1.05
CA THR A 367 -21.08 -5.16 -2.30
C THR A 367 -20.00 -5.30 -3.37
N ASP A 368 -20.14 -6.28 -4.25
CA ASP A 368 -19.28 -6.37 -5.43
C ASP A 368 -19.29 -5.06 -6.23
N PHE A 369 -18.11 -4.65 -6.71
CA PHE A 369 -17.97 -3.35 -7.37
C PHE A 369 -18.84 -3.20 -8.62
N ILE A 370 -18.92 -4.21 -9.47
CA ILE A 370 -19.74 -4.15 -10.69
C ILE A 370 -21.22 -4.03 -10.35
N ARG A 371 -21.70 -4.78 -9.37
CA ARG A 371 -23.08 -4.67 -8.85
C ARG A 371 -23.34 -3.30 -8.23
N PHE A 372 -22.41 -2.80 -7.44
CA PHE A 372 -22.51 -1.47 -6.84
C PHE A 372 -22.60 -0.37 -7.90
N LYS A 373 -21.70 -0.40 -8.88
CA LYS A 373 -21.69 0.55 -10.00
C LYS A 373 -22.98 0.48 -10.81
N THR A 374 -23.45 -0.72 -11.11
CA THR A 374 -24.69 -0.95 -11.84
C THR A 374 -25.89 -0.32 -11.12
N ASN A 375 -26.05 -0.59 -9.84
CA ASN A 375 -27.16 -0.06 -9.06
C ASN A 375 -27.11 1.47 -8.94
N LEU A 376 -25.91 2.03 -8.69
CA LEU A 376 -25.72 3.47 -8.59
C LEU A 376 -26.06 4.21 -9.88
N LEU A 377 -25.62 3.70 -11.01
CA LEU A 377 -25.87 4.29 -12.32
C LEU A 377 -27.31 4.07 -12.81
N LEU A 378 -27.96 2.95 -12.43
CA LEU A 378 -29.39 2.73 -12.69
C LEU A 378 -30.27 3.74 -11.97
N GLU A 379 -29.92 4.05 -10.73
CA GLU A 379 -30.62 5.05 -9.92
C GLU A 379 -30.54 6.44 -10.57
N ASP A 380 -29.35 6.82 -11.06
CA ASP A 380 -29.12 8.08 -11.77
C ASP A 380 -29.80 8.14 -13.15
N ALA A 381 -29.78 7.05 -13.90
CA ALA A 381 -30.36 6.98 -15.24
C ALA A 381 -31.88 7.07 -15.24
N GLY A 382 -32.52 6.54 -14.19
CA GLY A 382 -33.97 6.52 -14.09
C GLY A 382 -34.62 5.88 -15.31
N LYS A 383 -35.55 6.59 -15.93
CA LYS A 383 -36.27 6.17 -17.18
C LYS A 383 -35.69 6.76 -18.46
N ASP A 384 -34.61 7.55 -18.39
CA ASP A 384 -34.01 8.19 -19.57
C ASP A 384 -33.27 7.16 -20.44
N PRO A 385 -33.70 6.94 -21.70
CA PRO A 385 -33.08 5.95 -22.58
C PRO A 385 -31.63 6.27 -22.93
N ILE A 386 -31.27 7.53 -23.04
CA ILE A 386 -29.91 7.98 -23.37
C ILE A 386 -28.96 7.70 -22.21
N LYS A 387 -29.36 8.05 -20.99
CA LYS A 387 -28.60 7.77 -19.79
C LYS A 387 -28.46 6.27 -19.53
N ARG A 388 -29.49 5.47 -19.86
CA ARG A 388 -29.39 4.01 -19.79
C ARG A 388 -28.39 3.44 -20.80
N ALA A 389 -28.32 3.97 -22.00
CA ALA A 389 -27.33 3.57 -23.00
C ALA A 389 -25.92 3.93 -22.57
N GLU A 390 -25.70 5.10 -21.98
CA GLU A 390 -24.42 5.50 -21.40
C GLU A 390 -24.01 4.61 -20.22
N LEU A 391 -24.94 4.25 -19.37
CA LEU A 391 -24.74 3.29 -18.27
C LEU A 391 -24.24 1.94 -18.78
N ILE A 392 -24.93 1.38 -19.78
CA ILE A 392 -24.53 0.09 -20.41
C ILE A 392 -23.13 0.20 -20.97
N GLY A 393 -22.80 1.28 -21.68
CA GLY A 393 -21.48 1.55 -22.20
C GLY A 393 -20.39 1.62 -21.12
N ASN A 394 -20.68 2.24 -19.98
CA ASN A 394 -19.77 2.31 -18.83
C ASN A 394 -19.51 0.93 -18.22
N LEU A 395 -20.54 0.12 -18.04
CA LEU A 395 -20.42 -1.22 -17.48
C LEU A 395 -19.67 -2.16 -18.40
N VAL A 396 -19.95 -2.10 -19.69
CA VAL A 396 -19.24 -2.85 -20.73
C VAL A 396 -17.76 -2.50 -20.70
N GLN A 397 -17.42 -1.23 -20.56
CA GLN A 397 -16.02 -0.78 -20.43
C GLN A 397 -15.34 -1.40 -19.21
N SER A 398 -15.96 -1.34 -18.05
CA SER A 398 -15.41 -1.92 -16.81
C SER A 398 -15.26 -3.44 -16.89
N ILE A 399 -16.21 -4.15 -17.49
CA ILE A 399 -16.12 -5.60 -17.69
C ILE A 399 -15.03 -5.96 -18.71
N SER A 400 -14.89 -5.18 -19.78
CA SER A 400 -13.95 -5.46 -20.86
C SER A 400 -12.48 -5.49 -20.44
N ILE A 401 -12.11 -4.75 -19.40
CA ILE A 401 -10.74 -4.67 -18.89
C ILE A 401 -10.38 -5.81 -17.93
N ILE A 402 -11.34 -6.61 -17.48
CA ILE A 402 -11.10 -7.75 -16.61
C ILE A 402 -10.32 -8.83 -17.40
N PRO A 403 -9.15 -9.28 -16.91
CA PRO A 403 -8.30 -10.22 -17.65
C PRO A 403 -8.93 -11.60 -17.86
N GLU A 404 -9.61 -12.14 -16.84
CA GLU A 404 -10.14 -13.51 -16.87
C GLU A 404 -11.50 -13.60 -17.59
N ALA A 405 -11.56 -14.46 -18.61
CA ALA A 405 -12.76 -14.68 -19.40
C ALA A 405 -13.96 -15.18 -18.59
N ILE A 406 -13.72 -16.07 -17.63
CA ILE A 406 -14.79 -16.64 -16.78
C ILE A 406 -15.41 -15.54 -15.91
N VAL A 407 -14.58 -14.68 -15.33
CA VAL A 407 -15.03 -13.56 -14.51
C VAL A 407 -15.85 -12.58 -15.35
N ARG A 408 -15.41 -12.25 -16.56
CA ARG A 408 -16.19 -11.43 -17.50
C ARG A 408 -17.56 -12.03 -17.81
N ASP A 409 -17.63 -13.32 -18.08
CA ASP A 409 -18.89 -14.01 -18.41
C ASP A 409 -19.87 -13.96 -17.24
N VAL A 410 -19.41 -14.17 -16.02
CA VAL A 410 -20.24 -14.07 -14.80
C VAL A 410 -20.80 -12.66 -14.65
N TYR A 411 -19.98 -11.62 -14.80
CA TYR A 411 -20.43 -10.24 -14.70
C TYR A 411 -21.35 -9.82 -15.85
N ILE A 412 -21.14 -10.32 -17.07
CA ILE A 412 -22.02 -10.09 -18.21
C ILE A 412 -23.43 -10.61 -17.89
N LYS A 413 -23.55 -11.83 -17.38
CA LYS A 413 -24.84 -12.43 -17.03
C LYS A 413 -25.53 -11.67 -15.91
N GLU A 414 -24.79 -11.30 -14.88
CA GLU A 414 -25.33 -10.52 -13.75
C GLU A 414 -25.82 -9.13 -14.20
N CYS A 415 -25.04 -8.41 -14.98
CA CYS A 415 -25.43 -7.11 -15.52
C CYS A 415 -26.62 -7.21 -16.47
N ALA A 416 -26.69 -8.24 -17.30
CA ALA A 416 -27.82 -8.49 -18.19
C ALA A 416 -29.13 -8.64 -17.42
N GLN A 417 -29.10 -9.37 -16.29
CA GLN A 417 -30.27 -9.50 -15.40
C GLN A 417 -30.66 -8.17 -14.76
N LEU A 418 -29.69 -7.45 -14.19
CA LEU A 418 -29.94 -6.18 -13.52
C LEU A 418 -30.45 -5.09 -14.47
N LEU A 419 -29.98 -5.07 -15.70
CA LEU A 419 -30.33 -4.09 -16.73
C LEU A 419 -31.54 -4.48 -17.57
N HIS A 420 -32.05 -5.71 -17.40
CA HIS A 420 -33.11 -6.29 -18.23
C HIS A 420 -32.80 -6.24 -19.74
N VAL A 421 -31.56 -6.60 -20.11
CA VAL A 421 -31.10 -6.72 -21.50
C VAL A 421 -30.65 -8.15 -21.79
N GLU A 422 -30.59 -8.52 -23.06
CA GLU A 422 -30.06 -9.82 -23.41
C GLU A 422 -28.53 -9.89 -23.21
N ASP A 423 -28.05 -10.99 -22.63
CA ASP A 423 -26.64 -11.22 -22.41
C ASP A 423 -25.79 -11.22 -23.68
N LYS A 424 -26.36 -11.70 -24.80
CA LYS A 424 -25.72 -11.66 -26.13
C LYS A 424 -25.29 -10.26 -26.57
N LEU A 425 -26.09 -9.23 -26.22
CA LEU A 425 -25.73 -7.85 -26.51
C LEU A 425 -24.48 -7.44 -25.76
N LEU A 426 -24.42 -7.75 -24.47
CA LEU A 426 -23.27 -7.41 -23.63
C LEU A 426 -22.01 -8.21 -24.02
N VAL A 427 -22.16 -9.48 -24.37
CA VAL A 427 -21.05 -10.31 -24.89
C VAL A 427 -20.44 -9.67 -26.15
N SER A 428 -21.29 -9.27 -27.10
CA SER A 428 -20.85 -8.63 -28.34
C SER A 428 -20.13 -7.30 -28.07
N GLU A 429 -20.68 -6.45 -27.23
CA GLU A 429 -20.10 -5.15 -26.92
C GLU A 429 -18.76 -5.27 -26.13
N VAL A 430 -18.66 -6.21 -25.21
CA VAL A 430 -17.39 -6.51 -24.49
C VAL A 430 -16.32 -7.00 -25.47
N ALA A 431 -16.68 -7.89 -26.40
CA ALA A 431 -15.74 -8.40 -27.40
C ALA A 431 -15.22 -7.27 -28.32
N LYS A 432 -16.07 -6.38 -28.79
CA LYS A 432 -15.67 -5.20 -29.59
C LYS A 432 -14.71 -4.29 -28.84
N ARG A 433 -14.96 -4.05 -27.54
CA ARG A 433 -14.09 -3.21 -26.72
C ARG A 433 -12.72 -3.83 -26.52
N ARG A 434 -12.66 -5.12 -26.28
CA ARG A 434 -11.41 -5.86 -26.12
C ARG A 434 -10.58 -5.88 -27.40
N GLU A 435 -11.21 -6.08 -28.57
CA GLU A 435 -10.55 -6.03 -29.87
C GLU A 435 -9.91 -4.66 -30.10
N LYS A 436 -10.68 -3.58 -29.90
CA LYS A 436 -10.17 -2.21 -30.01
C LYS A 436 -9.02 -1.91 -29.05
N GLN A 437 -9.07 -2.41 -27.82
CA GLN A 437 -7.99 -2.26 -26.86
C GLN A 437 -6.71 -2.99 -27.30
N ALA A 438 -6.85 -4.20 -27.85
CA ALA A 438 -5.72 -4.98 -28.37
C ALA A 438 -5.05 -4.27 -29.56
N GLU A 439 -5.82 -3.71 -30.47
CA GLU A 439 -5.33 -2.91 -31.60
C GLU A 439 -4.54 -1.69 -31.12
N GLN A 440 -5.10 -0.93 -30.17
CA GLN A 440 -4.43 0.26 -29.60
C GLN A 440 -3.13 -0.09 -28.88
N GLN A 441 -3.08 -1.22 -28.17
CA GLN A 441 -1.87 -1.69 -27.51
C GLN A 441 -0.81 -2.11 -28.53
N ALA A 442 -1.19 -2.78 -29.59
CA ALA A 442 -0.29 -3.17 -30.68
C ALA A 442 0.31 -1.95 -31.38
N GLU A 443 -0.50 -0.93 -31.68
CA GLU A 443 -0.03 0.33 -32.27
C GLU A 443 0.94 1.08 -31.37
N ARG A 444 0.67 1.13 -30.06
CA ARG A 444 1.58 1.76 -29.09
C ARG A 444 2.92 1.02 -29.02
N ALA A 445 2.90 -0.30 -28.92
CA ALA A 445 4.10 -1.11 -28.90
C ALA A 445 4.94 -0.95 -30.20
N GLU A 446 4.29 -0.78 -31.33
CA GLU A 446 4.96 -0.54 -32.61
C GLU A 446 5.59 0.86 -32.66
N ARG A 447 4.90 1.90 -32.15
CA ARG A 447 5.46 3.26 -32.04
C ARG A 447 6.68 3.32 -31.12
N GLU A 448 6.64 2.64 -29.98
CA GLU A 448 7.74 2.55 -29.03
C GLU A 448 8.97 1.81 -29.61
N ARG A 449 8.73 0.82 -30.49
CA ARG A 449 9.84 0.12 -31.19
C ARG A 449 10.47 0.96 -32.30
N ARG A 450 9.74 1.95 -32.82
CA ARG A 450 10.23 2.84 -33.90
C ARG A 450 10.91 4.11 -33.38
N SER A 451 10.70 4.46 -32.11
CA SER A 451 11.37 5.55 -31.38
C SER A 451 12.66 5.07 -30.69
#